data_35e518f0a1642876f2c85af716050347
#
_entry.id   35e518f0a1642876f2c85af716050347
#
_cell.length_a   1.000
_cell.length_b   1.000
_cell.length_c   1.000
_cell.angle_alpha   90.00
_cell.angle_beta   90.00
_cell.angle_gamma   90.00
#
_symmetry.space_group_name_H-M   'P 1'
#
loop_
_entity.id
_entity.type
_entity.pdbx_description
1 polymer ?
#
loop_
_entity_poly.entity_id
_entity_poly.type
_entity_poly.pdbx_seq_one_letter_code
_entity_poly.pdbx_strand_id
1 'polypeptide(L)'
;MAHLISTQQRADGSFRALPARPPLESSDFTATALSLRSLEFYGEEDPEGCVARALEWLRLAKPYGNEDRVMQLLGMTWGKAGSNDLRSAAGALLKEQRPEGGWAQLPGLEADAYATGQALVALAWSGQLKVSDAAYQRGIVFLLRTQRADGSWQVRTRTYPLQPYKESGFPYGKDQWISAAGTSWASMALALTAPRLNASIEGANQ
;
A
#
# COMPACT_ATOMS: atom_id res chain seq x y z
N MET A 1 10.26 -20.20 8.77
CA MET A 1 9.71 -18.80 8.77
C MET A 1 8.19 -18.83 8.65
N ALA A 2 7.60 -19.43 7.63
CA ALA A 2 6.13 -19.48 7.44
C ALA A 2 5.38 -20.08 8.65
N HIS A 3 5.87 -21.17 9.24
CA HIS A 3 5.25 -21.75 10.45
C HIS A 3 5.22 -20.77 11.63
N LEU A 4 6.27 -19.96 11.83
CA LEU A 4 6.27 -18.96 12.90
C LEU A 4 5.21 -17.87 12.65
N ILE A 5 5.01 -17.47 11.39
CA ILE A 5 3.98 -16.49 11.02
C ILE A 5 2.58 -17.08 11.28
N SER A 6 2.34 -18.33 10.84
CA SER A 6 1.03 -18.96 11.02
C SER A 6 0.61 -19.07 12.50
N THR A 7 1.57 -19.32 13.42
CA THR A 7 1.28 -19.39 14.87
C THR A 7 0.87 -18.06 15.49
N GLN A 8 1.07 -16.94 14.80
CA GLN A 8 0.65 -15.61 15.25
C GLN A 8 -0.73 -15.20 14.76
N GLN A 9 -1.38 -16.05 13.94
CA GLN A 9 -2.72 -15.78 13.44
C GLN A 9 -3.74 -15.86 14.57
N ARG A 10 -4.63 -14.89 14.64
CA ARG A 10 -5.73 -14.85 15.58
C ARG A 10 -6.86 -15.78 15.15
N ALA A 11 -7.75 -16.11 16.10
CA ALA A 11 -8.90 -16.98 15.85
C ALA A 11 -9.84 -16.44 14.76
N ASP A 12 -9.90 -15.10 14.59
CA ASP A 12 -10.71 -14.46 13.54
C ASP A 12 -10.03 -14.45 12.17
N GLY A 13 -8.82 -14.97 12.05
CA GLY A 13 -8.03 -15.02 10.83
C GLY A 13 -7.10 -13.81 10.60
N SER A 14 -7.19 -12.78 11.42
CA SER A 14 -6.32 -11.60 11.31
C SER A 14 -4.95 -11.83 11.93
N PHE A 15 -4.03 -10.92 11.60
CA PHE A 15 -2.77 -10.72 12.32
C PHE A 15 -2.79 -9.36 12.98
N ARG A 16 -2.23 -9.29 14.19
CA ARG A 16 -2.30 -8.07 15.00
C ARG A 16 -1.16 -7.12 14.67
N ALA A 17 -1.50 -5.86 14.40
CA ALA A 17 -0.53 -4.78 14.50
C ALA A 17 -0.30 -4.41 15.97
N LEU A 18 0.93 -4.04 16.30
CA LEU A 18 1.20 -3.31 17.54
C LEU A 18 0.99 -1.83 17.23
N PRO A 19 -0.14 -1.22 17.62
CA PRO A 19 -0.47 0.13 17.19
C PRO A 19 0.50 1.11 17.84
N ALA A 20 1.34 1.72 17.06
CA ALA A 20 2.32 2.67 17.55
C ALA A 20 2.37 3.95 16.72
N ARG A 21 2.38 3.85 15.38
CA ARG A 21 2.72 4.97 14.50
C ARG A 21 1.81 5.02 13.27
N PRO A 22 0.61 5.57 13.40
CA PRO A 22 -0.26 5.70 12.23
C PRO A 22 0.39 6.60 11.15
N PRO A 23 0.21 6.27 9.86
CA PRO A 23 -0.59 5.17 9.35
C PRO A 23 0.14 3.82 9.30
N LEU A 24 1.47 3.79 9.33
CA LEU A 24 2.29 2.63 8.97
C LEU A 24 2.17 1.44 9.93
N GLU A 25 2.13 1.70 11.23
CA GLU A 25 2.16 0.67 12.28
C GLU A 25 0.89 0.76 13.14
N SER A 26 -0.28 0.75 12.55
CA SER A 26 -1.51 0.98 13.32
C SER A 26 -2.70 0.11 12.93
N SER A 27 -2.57 -0.73 11.91
CA SER A 27 -3.72 -1.43 11.34
C SER A 27 -3.49 -2.94 11.27
N ASP A 28 -4.49 -3.69 11.72
CA ASP A 28 -4.52 -5.15 11.54
C ASP A 28 -4.61 -5.52 10.04
N PHE A 29 -5.13 -4.64 9.18
CA PHE A 29 -5.09 -4.82 7.73
C PHE A 29 -3.65 -4.87 7.22
N THR A 30 -2.80 -3.94 7.67
CA THR A 30 -1.38 -3.91 7.31
C THR A 30 -0.67 -5.18 7.78
N ALA A 31 -0.87 -5.57 9.04
CA ALA A 31 -0.27 -6.78 9.59
C ALA A 31 -0.72 -8.03 8.83
N THR A 32 -2.02 -8.16 8.54
CA THR A 32 -2.59 -9.31 7.83
C THR A 32 -2.09 -9.37 6.38
N ALA A 33 -2.08 -8.26 5.67
CA ALA A 33 -1.59 -8.20 4.29
C ALA A 33 -0.11 -8.58 4.18
N LEU A 34 0.74 -8.03 5.05
CA LEU A 34 2.17 -8.35 5.07
C LEU A 34 2.45 -9.80 5.49
N SER A 35 1.65 -10.36 6.39
CA SER A 35 1.73 -11.79 6.74
C SER A 35 1.38 -12.67 5.55
N LEU A 36 0.31 -12.35 4.80
CA LEU A 36 -0.02 -13.04 3.55
C LEU A 36 1.09 -12.93 2.52
N ARG A 37 1.70 -11.74 2.36
CA ARG A 37 2.84 -11.56 1.46
C ARG A 37 4.04 -12.42 1.87
N SER A 38 4.32 -12.51 3.16
CA SER A 38 5.39 -13.36 3.68
C SER A 38 5.12 -14.85 3.48
N LEU A 39 3.87 -15.29 3.66
CA LEU A 39 3.46 -16.66 3.40
C LEU A 39 3.55 -17.00 1.91
N GLU A 40 3.22 -16.08 0.99
CA GLU A 40 3.38 -16.25 -0.44
C GLU A 40 4.86 -16.50 -0.84
N PHE A 41 5.80 -15.77 -0.21
CA PHE A 41 7.22 -15.89 -0.57
C PHE A 41 7.95 -17.05 0.10
N TYR A 42 7.58 -17.37 1.33
CA TYR A 42 8.34 -18.30 2.17
C TYR A 42 7.52 -19.52 2.62
N GLY A 43 6.24 -19.59 2.28
CA GLY A 43 5.37 -20.72 2.56
C GLY A 43 5.47 -21.75 1.43
N GLU A 44 5.84 -22.99 1.75
CA GLU A 44 5.80 -24.08 0.78
C GLU A 44 4.38 -24.64 0.61
N GLU A 45 3.56 -24.57 1.67
CA GLU A 45 2.15 -24.97 1.72
C GLU A 45 1.38 -24.00 2.62
N ASP A 46 0.04 -23.89 2.44
CA ASP A 46 -0.81 -23.10 3.33
C ASP A 46 -0.98 -23.83 4.67
N PRO A 47 -0.21 -23.51 5.72
CA PRO A 47 -0.27 -24.25 6.96
C PRO A 47 -1.66 -24.06 7.59
N GLU A 48 -2.40 -25.14 7.68
CA GLU A 48 -3.69 -25.22 8.39
C GLU A 48 -4.78 -24.25 7.86
N GLY A 49 -4.75 -23.87 6.58
CA GLY A 49 -5.70 -22.95 5.98
C GLY A 49 -5.55 -21.50 6.48
N CYS A 50 -4.34 -21.11 6.85
CA CYS A 50 -4.02 -19.78 7.36
C CYS A 50 -4.35 -18.68 6.34
N VAL A 51 -4.02 -18.89 5.07
CA VAL A 51 -4.32 -17.95 3.98
C VAL A 51 -5.82 -17.79 3.80
N ALA A 52 -6.57 -18.91 3.80
CA ALA A 52 -8.01 -18.89 3.63
C ALA A 52 -8.72 -18.10 4.76
N ARG A 53 -8.31 -18.28 6.01
CA ARG A 53 -8.87 -17.52 7.14
C ARG A 53 -8.52 -16.04 7.07
N ALA A 54 -7.29 -15.68 6.65
CA ALA A 54 -6.89 -14.29 6.50
C ALA A 54 -7.67 -13.60 5.37
N LEU A 55 -7.91 -14.28 4.25
CA LEU A 55 -8.73 -13.77 3.14
C LEU A 55 -10.19 -13.56 3.57
N GLU A 56 -10.75 -14.50 4.34
CA GLU A 56 -12.11 -14.36 4.86
C GLU A 56 -12.21 -13.15 5.81
N TRP A 57 -11.22 -12.97 6.69
CA TRP A 57 -11.17 -11.79 7.55
C TRP A 57 -11.08 -10.49 6.71
N LEU A 58 -10.17 -10.42 5.73
CA LEU A 58 -10.05 -9.25 4.85
C LEU A 58 -11.34 -8.93 4.10
N ARG A 59 -12.11 -9.96 3.72
CA ARG A 59 -13.41 -9.80 3.05
C ARG A 59 -14.48 -9.21 3.95
N LEU A 60 -14.49 -9.57 5.23
CA LEU A 60 -15.53 -9.18 6.20
C LEU A 60 -15.17 -7.89 6.96
N ALA A 61 -13.91 -7.62 7.16
CA ALA A 61 -13.43 -6.47 7.92
C ALA A 61 -13.76 -5.16 7.20
N LYS A 62 -14.11 -4.15 7.98
CA LYS A 62 -14.49 -2.83 7.46
C LYS A 62 -13.30 -1.86 7.55
N PRO A 63 -12.70 -1.47 6.42
CA PRO A 63 -11.60 -0.53 6.41
C PRO A 63 -12.09 0.87 6.82
N TYR A 64 -11.29 1.56 7.64
CA TYR A 64 -11.58 2.91 8.10
C TYR A 64 -10.92 3.99 7.23
N GLY A 65 -9.63 3.85 6.95
CA GLY A 65 -8.84 4.83 6.20
C GLY A 65 -8.29 4.28 4.89
N ASN A 66 -7.50 5.09 4.21
CA ASN A 66 -6.85 4.70 2.96
C ASN A 66 -5.88 3.53 3.18
N GLU A 67 -5.09 3.55 4.26
CA GLU A 67 -4.17 2.47 4.61
C GLU A 67 -4.87 1.12 4.67
N ASP A 68 -6.01 1.06 5.38
CA ASP A 68 -6.77 -0.18 5.50
C ASP A 68 -7.28 -0.68 4.14
N ARG A 69 -7.82 0.22 3.29
CA ARG A 69 -8.33 -0.14 1.95
C ARG A 69 -7.21 -0.63 1.03
N VAL A 70 -6.08 0.06 1.06
CA VAL A 70 -4.89 -0.32 0.28
C VAL A 70 -4.39 -1.70 0.72
N MET A 71 -4.23 -1.92 2.02
CA MET A 71 -3.73 -3.17 2.55
C MET A 71 -4.75 -4.31 2.42
N GLN A 72 -6.06 -4.02 2.48
CA GLN A 72 -7.11 -4.98 2.14
C GLN A 72 -6.94 -5.47 0.69
N LEU A 73 -6.82 -4.56 -0.27
CA LEU A 73 -6.65 -4.91 -1.68
C LEU A 73 -5.33 -5.65 -1.95
N LEU A 74 -4.23 -5.19 -1.38
CA LEU A 74 -2.92 -5.84 -1.52
C LEU A 74 -2.91 -7.23 -0.85
N GLY A 75 -3.45 -7.36 0.36
CA GLY A 75 -3.55 -8.64 1.05
C GLY A 75 -4.40 -9.65 0.28
N MET A 76 -5.53 -9.21 -0.26
CA MET A 76 -6.37 -10.04 -1.15
C MET A 76 -5.62 -10.44 -2.44
N THR A 77 -4.81 -9.53 -2.99
CA THR A 77 -3.99 -9.80 -4.18
C THR A 77 -2.93 -10.86 -3.89
N TRP A 78 -2.18 -10.70 -2.82
CA TRP A 78 -1.11 -11.63 -2.42
C TRP A 78 -1.66 -12.99 -1.94
N GLY A 79 -2.81 -12.99 -1.28
CA GLY A 79 -3.52 -14.22 -0.90
C GLY A 79 -4.28 -14.88 -2.05
N LYS A 80 -4.23 -14.32 -3.28
CA LYS A 80 -4.91 -14.85 -4.48
C LYS A 80 -6.43 -14.97 -4.31
N ALA A 81 -7.06 -13.94 -3.74
CA ALA A 81 -8.51 -13.86 -3.60
C ALA A 81 -9.24 -13.91 -4.94
N GLY A 82 -10.50 -14.27 -4.91
CA GLY A 82 -11.34 -14.32 -6.11
C GLY A 82 -11.52 -12.96 -6.79
N SER A 83 -11.74 -12.98 -8.11
CA SER A 83 -11.84 -11.75 -8.93
C SER A 83 -12.96 -10.80 -8.49
N ASN A 84 -14.03 -11.31 -7.89
CA ASN A 84 -15.14 -10.48 -7.39
C ASN A 84 -14.72 -9.70 -6.14
N ASP A 85 -13.98 -10.32 -5.22
CA ASP A 85 -13.48 -9.67 -4.02
C ASP A 85 -12.47 -8.57 -4.37
N LEU A 86 -11.52 -8.87 -5.27
CA LEU A 86 -10.55 -7.90 -5.78
C LEU A 86 -11.26 -6.71 -6.44
N ARG A 87 -12.26 -6.96 -7.27
CA ARG A 87 -13.02 -5.89 -7.94
C ARG A 87 -13.78 -5.03 -6.93
N SER A 88 -14.38 -5.65 -5.91
CA SER A 88 -15.12 -4.96 -4.86
C SER A 88 -14.19 -4.05 -4.05
N ALA A 89 -13.06 -4.58 -3.58
CA ALA A 89 -12.07 -3.82 -2.80
C ALA A 89 -11.46 -2.67 -3.62
N ALA A 90 -11.08 -2.94 -4.88
CA ALA A 90 -10.58 -1.90 -5.78
C ALA A 90 -11.63 -0.82 -6.09
N GLY A 91 -12.87 -1.21 -6.30
CA GLY A 91 -13.97 -0.27 -6.52
C GLY A 91 -14.22 0.62 -5.30
N ALA A 92 -14.10 0.08 -4.08
CA ALA A 92 -14.18 0.86 -2.86
C ALA A 92 -13.03 1.86 -2.73
N LEU A 93 -11.80 1.45 -3.07
CA LEU A 93 -10.64 2.34 -3.05
C LEU A 93 -10.73 3.44 -4.12
N LEU A 94 -11.19 3.11 -5.34
CA LEU A 94 -11.37 4.08 -6.43
C LEU A 94 -12.40 5.16 -6.09
N LYS A 95 -13.45 4.85 -5.36
CA LYS A 95 -14.46 5.82 -4.93
C LYS A 95 -13.93 6.89 -3.98
N GLU A 96 -12.81 6.64 -3.32
CA GLU A 96 -12.15 7.61 -2.44
C GLU A 96 -11.26 8.60 -3.20
N GLN A 97 -11.08 8.43 -4.54
CA GLN A 97 -10.33 9.41 -5.33
C GLN A 97 -11.03 10.76 -5.32
N ARG A 98 -10.30 11.78 -4.93
CA ARG A 98 -10.78 13.14 -4.84
C ARG A 98 -10.83 13.83 -6.20
N PRO A 99 -11.61 14.92 -6.36
CA PRO A 99 -11.70 15.67 -7.62
C PRO A 99 -10.35 16.14 -8.15
N GLU A 100 -9.41 16.51 -7.27
CA GLU A 100 -8.04 16.90 -7.61
C GLU A 100 -7.14 15.73 -8.06
N GLY A 101 -7.64 14.51 -8.02
CA GLY A 101 -6.97 13.30 -8.50
C GLY A 101 -6.24 12.49 -7.43
N GLY A 102 -6.04 13.03 -6.23
CA GLY A 102 -5.34 12.37 -5.14
C GLY A 102 -6.26 11.55 -4.21
N TRP A 103 -5.63 10.87 -3.24
CA TRP A 103 -6.29 10.19 -2.12
C TRP A 103 -5.81 10.80 -0.80
N ALA A 104 -6.69 10.80 0.20
CA ALA A 104 -6.40 11.25 1.55
C ALA A 104 -6.23 10.07 2.50
N GLN A 105 -5.37 10.17 3.50
CA GLN A 105 -5.18 9.13 4.51
C GLN A 105 -6.47 8.82 5.29
N LEU A 106 -7.25 9.86 5.60
CA LEU A 106 -8.53 9.76 6.30
C LEU A 106 -9.57 10.68 5.63
N PRO A 107 -10.88 10.43 5.79
CA PRO A 107 -11.94 11.20 5.14
C PRO A 107 -11.87 12.71 5.34
N GLY A 108 -11.46 13.17 6.51
CA GLY A 108 -11.38 14.60 6.88
C GLY A 108 -10.06 15.30 6.53
N LEU A 109 -9.10 14.59 5.91
CA LEU A 109 -7.79 15.15 5.57
C LEU A 109 -7.72 15.53 4.09
N GLU A 110 -6.77 16.39 3.75
CA GLU A 110 -6.41 16.67 2.36
C GLU A 110 -5.71 15.47 1.72
N ALA A 111 -5.77 15.38 0.38
CA ALA A 111 -5.02 14.38 -0.36
C ALA A 111 -3.51 14.63 -0.21
N ASP A 112 -2.75 13.55 -0.12
CA ASP A 112 -1.30 13.59 0.00
C ASP A 112 -0.60 12.51 -0.84
N ALA A 113 0.72 12.61 -0.97
CA ALA A 113 1.50 11.72 -1.79
C ALA A 113 1.59 10.29 -1.22
N TYR A 114 1.52 10.13 0.11
CA TYR A 114 1.53 8.82 0.74
C TYR A 114 0.27 8.02 0.37
N ALA A 115 -0.90 8.59 0.64
CA ALA A 115 -2.18 7.95 0.36
C ALA A 115 -2.39 7.75 -1.15
N THR A 116 -2.00 8.75 -1.97
CA THR A 116 -2.15 8.69 -3.43
C THR A 116 -1.22 7.63 -4.04
N GLY A 117 0.06 7.63 -3.66
CA GLY A 117 1.02 6.65 -4.16
C GLY A 117 0.63 5.22 -3.80
N GLN A 118 0.21 4.98 -2.56
CA GLN A 118 -0.29 3.67 -2.12
C GLN A 118 -1.50 3.20 -2.93
N ALA A 119 -2.51 4.07 -3.09
CA ALA A 119 -3.72 3.72 -3.83
C ALA A 119 -3.41 3.34 -5.28
N LEU A 120 -2.58 4.13 -5.97
CA LEU A 120 -2.17 3.87 -7.35
C LEU A 120 -1.42 2.54 -7.48
N VAL A 121 -0.45 2.28 -6.59
CA VAL A 121 0.32 1.04 -6.61
C VAL A 121 -0.58 -0.17 -6.34
N ALA A 122 -1.45 -0.11 -5.34
CA ALA A 122 -2.35 -1.22 -5.01
C ALA A 122 -3.32 -1.54 -6.15
N LEU A 123 -3.90 -0.52 -6.76
CA LEU A 123 -4.82 -0.66 -7.89
C LEU A 123 -4.12 -1.25 -9.13
N ALA A 124 -2.88 -0.83 -9.40
CA ALA A 124 -2.10 -1.37 -10.51
C ALA A 124 -1.65 -2.82 -10.25
N TRP A 125 -1.10 -3.10 -9.05
CA TRP A 125 -0.59 -4.44 -8.71
C TRP A 125 -1.70 -5.48 -8.60
N SER A 126 -2.88 -5.08 -8.19
CA SER A 126 -4.06 -5.97 -8.21
C SER A 126 -4.61 -6.26 -9.61
N GLY A 127 -4.11 -5.58 -10.63
CA GLY A 127 -4.61 -5.68 -12.01
C GLY A 127 -6.00 -5.05 -12.22
N GLN A 128 -6.50 -4.30 -11.23
CA GLN A 128 -7.84 -3.73 -11.28
C GLN A 128 -7.89 -2.34 -11.95
N LEU A 129 -6.73 -1.70 -12.12
CA LEU A 129 -6.61 -0.42 -12.81
C LEU A 129 -5.34 -0.42 -13.67
N LYS A 130 -5.47 -0.09 -14.94
CA LYS A 130 -4.31 0.08 -15.84
C LYS A 130 -3.70 1.46 -15.62
N VAL A 131 -2.39 1.54 -15.83
CA VAL A 131 -1.69 2.84 -15.76
C VAL A 131 -2.19 3.86 -16.79
N SER A 132 -2.77 3.39 -17.90
CA SER A 132 -3.39 4.23 -18.95
C SER A 132 -4.78 4.76 -18.59
N ASP A 133 -5.42 4.22 -17.53
CA ASP A 133 -6.79 4.59 -17.20
C ASP A 133 -6.86 6.01 -16.62
N ALA A 134 -7.93 6.74 -16.93
CA ALA A 134 -8.09 8.13 -16.55
C ALA A 134 -7.95 8.38 -15.04
N ALA A 135 -8.42 7.46 -14.20
CA ALA A 135 -8.28 7.58 -12.75
C ALA A 135 -6.81 7.50 -12.31
N TYR A 136 -6.04 6.57 -12.90
CA TYR A 136 -4.60 6.47 -12.63
C TYR A 136 -3.87 7.74 -13.06
N GLN A 137 -4.14 8.21 -14.27
CA GLN A 137 -3.50 9.42 -14.83
C GLN A 137 -3.80 10.67 -14.00
N ARG A 138 -5.04 10.84 -13.49
CA ARG A 138 -5.34 11.94 -12.56
C ARG A 138 -4.50 11.87 -11.28
N GLY A 139 -4.29 10.67 -10.75
CA GLY A 139 -3.41 10.48 -9.58
C GLY A 139 -1.94 10.83 -9.89
N ILE A 140 -1.44 10.45 -11.06
CA ILE A 140 -0.09 10.83 -11.52
C ILE A 140 0.04 12.35 -11.64
N VAL A 141 -0.93 13.02 -12.26
CA VAL A 141 -0.94 14.48 -12.35
C VAL A 141 -0.94 15.14 -10.97
N PHE A 142 -1.71 14.60 -10.01
CA PHE A 142 -1.70 15.06 -8.62
C PHE A 142 -0.28 14.94 -8.01
N LEU A 143 0.36 13.78 -8.15
CA LEU A 143 1.71 13.56 -7.63
C LEU A 143 2.71 14.55 -8.24
N LEU A 144 2.75 14.67 -9.57
CA LEU A 144 3.68 15.57 -10.26
C LEU A 144 3.47 17.04 -9.85
N ARG A 145 2.22 17.47 -9.68
CA ARG A 145 1.90 18.85 -9.29
C ARG A 145 2.30 19.15 -7.83
N THR A 146 2.33 18.16 -6.96
CA THR A 146 2.64 18.32 -5.53
C THR A 146 4.09 17.98 -5.18
N GLN A 147 4.89 17.55 -6.16
CA GLN A 147 6.31 17.28 -5.99
C GLN A 147 7.08 18.57 -5.67
N ARG A 148 8.02 18.47 -4.76
CA ARG A 148 8.92 19.56 -4.40
C ARG A 148 10.10 19.63 -5.36
N ALA A 149 10.80 20.77 -5.38
CA ALA A 149 11.94 21.01 -6.28
C ALA A 149 13.10 20.02 -6.08
N ASP A 150 13.23 19.44 -4.89
CA ASP A 150 14.21 18.41 -4.56
C ASP A 150 13.78 16.98 -4.97
N GLY A 151 12.62 16.84 -5.63
CA GLY A 151 12.08 15.57 -6.09
C GLY A 151 11.28 14.80 -5.03
N SER A 152 11.19 15.29 -3.80
CA SER A 152 10.47 14.65 -2.71
C SER A 152 9.03 15.15 -2.56
N TRP A 153 8.27 14.52 -1.66
CA TRP A 153 6.93 14.96 -1.24
C TRP A 153 6.88 15.11 0.28
N GLN A 154 6.40 16.27 0.71
CA GLN A 154 6.09 16.48 2.11
C GLN A 154 4.72 15.88 2.44
N VAL A 155 4.67 15.06 3.49
CA VAL A 155 3.44 14.48 4.07
C VAL A 155 3.42 14.81 5.55
N ARG A 156 2.29 15.28 6.07
CA ARG A 156 2.14 15.60 7.49
C ARG A 156 2.03 14.33 8.33
N THR A 157 2.83 14.25 9.39
CA THR A 157 2.73 13.15 10.35
C THR A 157 1.44 13.22 11.16
N ARG A 158 0.84 12.04 11.41
CA ARG A 158 -0.28 11.86 12.36
C ARG A 158 0.15 11.12 13.62
N THR A 159 1.43 10.76 13.68
CA THR A 159 2.01 10.00 14.79
C THR A 159 2.21 10.91 16.00
N TYR A 160 1.78 10.44 17.17
CA TYR A 160 2.18 11.05 18.43
C TYR A 160 3.67 10.79 18.69
N PRO A 161 4.39 11.72 19.31
CA PRO A 161 5.79 11.50 19.65
C PRO A 161 5.90 10.43 20.74
N LEU A 162 6.17 9.19 20.31
CA LEU A 162 6.32 8.03 21.21
C LEU A 162 7.74 7.85 21.72
N GLN A 163 8.69 8.53 21.10
CA GLN A 163 10.11 8.45 21.41
C GLN A 163 10.78 9.79 21.11
N PRO A 164 11.99 10.04 21.64
CA PRO A 164 12.74 11.25 21.30
C PRO A 164 12.89 11.43 19.80
N TYR A 165 12.84 12.69 19.36
CA TYR A 165 13.08 13.03 17.97
C TYR A 165 14.45 12.53 17.52
N LYS A 166 14.51 11.88 16.38
CA LYS A 166 15.74 11.44 15.74
C LYS A 166 15.76 11.93 14.29
N GLU A 167 16.81 12.65 13.95
CA GLU A 167 17.05 13.10 12.58
C GLU A 167 17.46 11.93 11.70
N SER A 168 16.78 11.77 10.57
CA SER A 168 17.08 10.72 9.58
C SER A 168 17.88 11.22 8.40
N GLY A 169 18.08 12.54 8.27
CA GLY A 169 18.63 13.17 7.07
C GLY A 169 17.62 13.41 5.95
N PHE A 170 16.39 12.90 6.05
CA PHE A 170 15.32 13.23 5.11
C PHE A 170 14.72 14.59 5.48
N PRO A 171 14.35 15.45 4.49
CA PRO A 171 13.78 16.76 4.79
C PRO A 171 12.46 16.68 5.57
N TYR A 172 11.98 17.85 6.06
CA TYR A 172 10.71 18.09 6.71
C TYR A 172 10.63 17.82 8.22
N GLY A 173 11.76 17.76 8.94
CA GLY A 173 11.81 17.70 10.39
C GLY A 173 10.94 16.57 10.96
N LYS A 174 9.95 16.88 11.82
CA LYS A 174 9.07 15.87 12.41
C LYS A 174 8.26 15.06 11.40
N ASP A 175 8.08 15.57 10.19
CA ASP A 175 7.36 14.91 9.11
C ASP A 175 8.27 14.00 8.24
N GLN A 176 9.57 13.94 8.52
CA GLN A 176 10.59 13.27 7.70
C GLN A 176 10.25 11.79 7.38
N TRP A 177 9.80 11.02 8.37
CA TRP A 177 9.56 9.59 8.22
C TRP A 177 8.38 9.29 7.29
N ILE A 178 7.25 9.96 7.50
CA ILE A 178 6.09 9.77 6.64
C ILE A 178 6.31 10.38 5.26
N SER A 179 7.11 11.46 5.16
CA SER A 179 7.49 12.06 3.89
C SER A 179 8.42 11.15 3.09
N ALA A 180 9.36 10.45 3.74
CA ALA A 180 10.18 9.44 3.09
C ALA A 180 9.31 8.28 2.54
N ALA A 181 8.37 7.78 3.35
CA ALA A 181 7.43 6.76 2.92
C ALA A 181 6.53 7.25 1.77
N GLY A 182 6.01 8.48 1.87
CA GLY A 182 5.21 9.11 0.81
C GLY A 182 5.97 9.27 -0.49
N THR A 183 7.24 9.70 -0.39
CA THR A 183 8.13 9.80 -1.55
C THR A 183 8.37 8.43 -2.18
N SER A 184 8.57 7.38 -1.39
CA SER A 184 8.77 6.02 -1.89
C SER A 184 7.52 5.51 -2.63
N TRP A 185 6.33 5.65 -2.05
CA TRP A 185 5.09 5.24 -2.71
C TRP A 185 4.79 6.04 -3.98
N ALA A 186 4.99 7.37 -3.95
CA ALA A 186 4.82 8.22 -5.13
C ALA A 186 5.79 7.83 -6.25
N SER A 187 7.06 7.59 -5.92
CA SER A 187 8.07 7.13 -6.89
C SER A 187 7.72 5.77 -7.49
N MET A 188 7.22 4.82 -6.69
CA MET A 188 6.73 3.54 -7.20
C MET A 188 5.57 3.71 -8.18
N ALA A 189 4.59 4.55 -7.85
CA ALA A 189 3.45 4.83 -8.73
C ALA A 189 3.89 5.46 -10.06
N LEU A 190 4.83 6.40 -10.03
CA LEU A 190 5.40 7.01 -11.23
C LEU A 190 6.20 5.99 -12.05
N ALA A 191 7.03 5.17 -11.40
CA ALA A 191 7.85 4.15 -12.08
C ALA A 191 7.00 3.13 -12.85
N LEU A 192 5.78 2.82 -12.38
CA LEU A 192 4.85 1.94 -13.10
C LEU A 192 4.36 2.53 -14.44
N THR A 193 4.48 3.84 -14.64
CA THR A 193 4.13 4.49 -15.92
C THR A 193 5.28 4.47 -16.93
N ALA A 194 6.50 4.19 -16.48
CA ALA A 194 7.66 4.14 -17.38
C ALA A 194 7.51 3.01 -18.42
N PRO A 195 7.91 3.24 -19.67
CA PRO A 195 7.98 2.17 -20.66
C PRO A 195 8.86 1.04 -20.10
N ARG A 196 8.40 -0.20 -20.17
CA ARG A 196 9.28 -1.32 -19.89
C ARG A 196 10.42 -1.28 -20.91
N LEU A 197 11.64 -1.05 -20.46
CA LEU A 197 12.82 -1.28 -21.26
C LEU A 197 12.81 -2.78 -21.57
N ASN A 198 12.42 -3.12 -22.79
CA ASN A 198 12.62 -4.48 -23.28
C ASN A 198 14.14 -4.74 -23.16
N ALA A 199 14.52 -5.62 -22.26
CA ALA A 199 15.87 -6.12 -22.17
C ALA A 199 16.13 -7.01 -23.39
N SER A 200 16.30 -6.39 -24.55
CA SER A 200 16.90 -7.00 -25.74
C SER A 200 18.41 -6.98 -25.53
N ILE A 201 18.88 -7.74 -24.54
CA ILE A 201 20.28 -8.19 -24.48
C ILE A 201 20.29 -9.63 -24.96
N GLU A 202 19.89 -9.83 -26.20
CA GLU A 202 20.26 -10.99 -27.00
C GLU A 202 20.95 -10.46 -28.25
N GLY A 203 22.28 -10.61 -28.33
CA GLY A 203 23.01 -10.40 -29.56
C GLY A 203 24.27 -9.56 -29.52
N ALA A 204 25.15 -9.78 -28.55
CA ALA A 204 26.53 -9.32 -28.69
C ALA A 204 27.51 -10.43 -28.24
N ASN A 205 27.43 -11.57 -28.92
CA ASN A 205 28.52 -12.56 -28.98
C ASN A 205 28.36 -13.37 -30.26
N GLN A 206 28.84 -12.83 -31.37
CA GLN A 206 29.38 -13.55 -32.52
C GLN A 206 30.71 -12.94 -32.89
#